data_25180c855ac758b5e411aa3beb864576
#
_entry.id   25180c855ac758b5e411aa3beb864576
#
_cell.length_a   1.000
_cell.length_b   1.000
_cell.length_c   1.000
_cell.angle_alpha   90.00
_cell.angle_beta   90.00
_cell.angle_gamma   90.00
#
_symmetry.space_group_name_H-M   'P 1'
#
loop_
_entity.id
_entity.type
_entity.pdbx_description
1 polymer ?
#
loop_
_entity_poly.entity_id
_entity_poly.type
_entity_poly.pdbx_seq_one_letter_code
_entity_poly.pdbx_strand_id
1 'polypeptide(L)'
;MPSLGRYDYWYQPHHNVMISTEWGHPRCFMKGLDVEDVAAGNYGTHINVYDWQKRKLIQKIDLGMEGVMPLEIRFLHDPRSAQGFVGSALYANVFRFYKTGKGDWSAHKVIDIPAKKVEGWALPEMPAVLTDILMSMDDKYLYLSCWLHGDLRQYDVSDPKNPRLTGQLFLGGCITKEFGVKVTEDKELKVYWSRPLT
;
A
#
# COMPACT_ATOMS: atom_id res chain seq x y z
N MET A 1 -13.84 -16.77 15.10
CA MET A 1 -13.04 -15.58 15.37
C MET A 1 -13.82 -14.36 14.89
N PRO A 2 -13.84 -13.23 15.60
CA PRO A 2 -14.44 -12.02 15.08
C PRO A 2 -13.74 -11.65 13.76
N SER A 3 -14.51 -11.23 12.77
CA SER A 3 -13.96 -10.83 11.47
C SER A 3 -13.08 -9.59 11.64
N LEU A 4 -11.94 -9.55 10.96
CA LEU A 4 -11.14 -8.34 10.84
C LEU A 4 -11.96 -7.21 10.19
N GLY A 5 -11.74 -5.97 10.63
CA GLY A 5 -12.31 -4.79 9.98
C GLY A 5 -11.88 -4.71 8.51
N ARG A 6 -12.62 -3.91 7.76
CA ARG A 6 -12.25 -3.55 6.38
C ARG A 6 -11.74 -2.12 6.39
N TYR A 7 -10.74 -1.82 5.56
CA TYR A 7 -10.23 -0.46 5.42
C TYR A 7 -10.88 0.24 4.23
N ASP A 8 -10.68 -0.31 3.03
CA ASP A 8 -11.14 0.27 1.79
C ASP A 8 -11.80 -0.77 0.88
N TYR A 9 -12.52 -0.30 -0.10
CA TYR A 9 -13.10 -1.12 -1.17
C TYR A 9 -13.17 -0.34 -2.47
N TRP A 10 -13.09 -1.07 -3.58
CA TRP A 10 -13.38 -0.52 -4.89
C TRP A 10 -14.23 -1.50 -5.69
N TYR A 11 -15.02 -1.01 -6.61
CA TYR A 11 -15.90 -1.86 -7.42
C TYR A 11 -15.72 -1.58 -8.91
N GLN A 12 -15.95 -2.62 -9.73
CA GLN A 12 -15.94 -2.52 -11.18
C GLN A 12 -17.24 -3.16 -11.72
N PRO A 13 -18.26 -2.34 -12.06
CA PRO A 13 -19.58 -2.83 -12.47
C PRO A 13 -19.52 -3.70 -13.73
N HIS A 14 -18.65 -3.38 -14.69
CA HIS A 14 -18.48 -4.14 -15.92
C HIS A 14 -18.15 -5.61 -15.67
N HIS A 15 -17.43 -5.89 -14.60
CA HIS A 15 -17.03 -7.24 -14.19
C HIS A 15 -17.89 -7.80 -13.04
N ASN A 16 -18.94 -7.09 -12.62
CA ASN A 16 -19.79 -7.47 -11.50
C ASN A 16 -19.00 -7.80 -10.23
N VAL A 17 -18.01 -6.99 -9.91
CA VAL A 17 -17.10 -7.27 -8.81
C VAL A 17 -16.94 -6.06 -7.88
N MET A 18 -16.80 -6.34 -6.58
CA MET A 18 -16.26 -5.44 -5.58
C MET A 18 -15.11 -6.15 -4.88
N ILE A 19 -14.03 -5.45 -4.59
CA ILE A 19 -12.90 -5.99 -3.81
C ILE A 19 -12.68 -5.06 -2.62
N SER A 20 -12.51 -5.65 -1.42
CA SER A 20 -12.18 -4.91 -0.20
C SER A 20 -10.88 -5.40 0.41
N THR A 21 -10.20 -4.51 1.13
CA THR A 21 -9.00 -4.83 1.90
C THR A 21 -9.34 -5.21 3.32
N GLU A 22 -8.56 -6.12 3.93
CA GLU A 22 -8.64 -6.40 5.36
C GLU A 22 -7.76 -5.40 6.13
N TRP A 23 -8.29 -4.89 7.23
CA TRP A 23 -7.53 -4.02 8.14
C TRP A 23 -7.04 -4.82 9.35
N GLY A 24 -7.65 -4.57 10.49
CA GLY A 24 -7.28 -5.20 11.74
C GLY A 24 -8.45 -5.30 12.69
N HIS A 25 -8.23 -5.88 13.85
CA HIS A 25 -9.21 -5.85 14.92
C HIS A 25 -9.38 -4.42 15.46
N PRO A 26 -10.61 -3.90 15.59
CA PRO A 26 -10.86 -2.56 16.12
C PRO A 26 -10.15 -2.27 17.45
N ARG A 27 -10.14 -3.25 18.36
CA ARG A 27 -9.45 -3.15 19.66
C ARG A 27 -7.93 -2.90 19.54
N CYS A 28 -7.31 -3.28 18.39
CA CYS A 28 -5.89 -3.10 18.15
C CYS A 28 -5.61 -1.74 17.53
N PHE A 29 -6.20 -1.43 16.37
CA PHE A 29 -5.90 -0.17 15.70
C PHE A 29 -6.44 1.07 16.43
N MET A 30 -7.46 0.95 17.28
CA MET A 30 -7.96 2.09 18.07
C MET A 30 -7.01 2.55 19.18
N LYS A 31 -6.08 1.71 19.61
CA LYS A 31 -5.03 2.09 20.60
C LYS A 31 -3.72 2.53 19.97
N GLY A 32 -3.63 2.52 18.65
CA GLY A 32 -2.42 2.78 17.88
C GLY A 32 -1.76 1.49 17.39
N LEU A 33 -0.71 1.64 16.56
CA LEU A 33 0.03 0.50 16.03
C LEU A 33 0.90 -0.12 17.12
N ASP A 34 0.75 -1.42 17.29
CA ASP A 34 1.55 -2.25 18.18
C ASP A 34 2.12 -3.43 17.38
N VAL A 35 3.43 -3.60 17.39
CA VAL A 35 4.10 -4.68 16.65
C VAL A 35 3.76 -6.07 17.17
N GLU A 36 3.41 -6.19 18.46
CA GLU A 36 2.94 -7.45 19.05
C GLU A 36 1.58 -7.85 18.49
N ASP A 37 0.69 -6.90 18.26
CA ASP A 37 -0.59 -7.16 17.60
C ASP A 37 -0.42 -7.62 16.14
N VAL A 38 0.58 -7.10 15.44
CA VAL A 38 0.91 -7.57 14.09
C VAL A 38 1.40 -9.02 14.14
N ALA A 39 2.35 -9.32 15.02
CA ALA A 39 2.92 -10.66 15.20
C ALA A 39 1.86 -11.67 15.64
N ALA A 40 0.88 -11.24 16.43
CA ALA A 40 -0.26 -12.05 16.87
C ALA A 40 -1.34 -12.29 15.78
N GLY A 41 -1.16 -11.75 14.57
CA GLY A 41 -2.12 -11.88 13.46
C GLY A 41 -3.40 -11.07 13.64
N ASN A 42 -3.38 -10.01 14.43
CA ASN A 42 -4.53 -9.12 14.66
C ASN A 42 -4.73 -8.13 13.49
N TYR A 43 -3.85 -8.12 12.50
CA TYR A 43 -3.96 -7.37 11.24
C TYR A 43 -4.05 -8.33 10.05
N GLY A 44 -4.85 -7.96 9.06
CA GLY A 44 -5.14 -8.81 7.92
C GLY A 44 -4.08 -8.75 6.83
N THR A 45 -4.09 -9.79 6.00
CA THR A 45 -3.22 -9.93 4.83
C THR A 45 -4.01 -10.14 3.53
N HIS A 46 -5.35 -10.10 3.58
CA HIS A 46 -6.17 -10.51 2.46
C HIS A 46 -6.86 -9.34 1.77
N ILE A 47 -7.12 -9.53 0.50
CA ILE A 47 -8.18 -8.84 -0.23
C ILE A 47 -9.36 -9.79 -0.46
N ASN A 48 -10.57 -9.26 -0.37
CA ASN A 48 -11.81 -10.02 -0.40
C ASN A 48 -12.62 -9.65 -1.63
N VAL A 49 -12.89 -10.63 -2.49
CA VAL A 49 -13.60 -10.47 -3.75
C VAL A 49 -15.07 -10.84 -3.57
N TYR A 50 -15.96 -9.97 -3.97
CA TYR A 50 -17.41 -10.14 -3.87
C TYR A 50 -18.05 -10.12 -5.25
N ASP A 51 -19.04 -11.02 -5.47
CA ASP A 51 -20.04 -10.84 -6.51
C ASP A 51 -20.93 -9.64 -6.13
N TRP A 52 -20.84 -8.56 -6.89
CA TRP A 52 -21.48 -7.31 -6.52
C TRP A 52 -23.02 -7.38 -6.57
N GLN A 53 -23.58 -8.08 -7.55
CA GLN A 53 -25.03 -8.24 -7.67
C GLN A 53 -25.61 -9.15 -6.58
N LYS A 54 -24.94 -10.26 -6.30
CA LYS A 54 -25.37 -11.23 -5.27
C LYS A 54 -25.02 -10.83 -3.85
N ARG A 55 -24.17 -9.81 -3.66
CA ARG A 55 -23.66 -9.38 -2.34
C ARG A 55 -22.98 -10.50 -1.56
N LYS A 56 -22.27 -11.37 -2.26
CA LYS A 56 -21.62 -12.55 -1.67
C LYS A 56 -20.12 -12.50 -1.85
N LEU A 57 -19.39 -12.84 -0.78
CA LEU A 57 -17.97 -13.14 -0.86
C LEU A 57 -17.77 -14.39 -1.73
N ILE A 58 -16.96 -14.29 -2.77
CA ILE A 58 -16.70 -15.38 -3.71
C ILE A 58 -15.25 -15.88 -3.65
N GLN A 59 -14.33 -15.03 -3.18
CA GLN A 59 -12.91 -15.40 -3.08
C GLN A 59 -12.20 -14.54 -2.03
N LYS A 60 -11.22 -15.13 -1.35
CA LYS A 60 -10.20 -14.43 -0.56
C LYS A 60 -8.85 -14.67 -1.20
N ILE A 61 -8.04 -13.62 -1.29
CA ILE A 61 -6.69 -13.67 -1.82
C ILE A 61 -5.75 -13.25 -0.71
N ASP A 62 -4.89 -14.15 -0.28
CA ASP A 62 -3.85 -13.86 0.71
C ASP A 62 -2.66 -13.23 0.01
N LEU A 63 -2.24 -12.05 0.47
CA LEU A 63 -1.06 -11.33 0.00
C LEU A 63 0.21 -11.73 0.77
N GLY A 64 0.07 -12.62 1.76
CA GLY A 64 1.15 -13.02 2.66
C GLY A 64 1.57 -11.92 3.64
N MET A 65 2.59 -12.19 4.43
CA MET A 65 3.07 -11.22 5.43
C MET A 65 3.60 -9.93 4.80
N GLU A 66 4.16 -9.99 3.60
CA GLU A 66 4.59 -8.80 2.85
C GLU A 66 3.43 -7.88 2.45
N GLY A 67 2.20 -8.42 2.45
CA GLY A 67 0.95 -7.69 2.19
C GLY A 67 0.15 -7.36 3.44
N VAL A 68 0.74 -7.46 4.63
CA VAL A 68 0.04 -7.14 5.89
C VAL A 68 -0.40 -5.68 5.92
N MET A 69 -1.59 -5.44 6.48
CA MET A 69 -2.27 -4.15 6.48
C MET A 69 -2.52 -3.62 5.06
N PRO A 70 -3.23 -4.34 4.19
CA PRO A 70 -3.64 -3.81 2.91
C PRO A 70 -4.64 -2.67 3.15
N LEU A 71 -4.32 -1.48 2.63
CA LEU A 71 -5.11 -0.27 2.83
C LEU A 71 -5.91 0.07 1.58
N GLU A 72 -5.43 1.03 0.82
CA GLU A 72 -6.09 1.55 -0.37
C GLU A 72 -6.04 0.55 -1.53
N ILE A 73 -7.19 0.43 -2.24
CA ILE A 73 -7.33 -0.44 -3.41
C ILE A 73 -7.99 0.34 -4.55
N ARG A 74 -7.45 0.20 -5.77
CA ARG A 74 -7.96 0.91 -6.95
C ARG A 74 -7.97 0.00 -8.16
N PHE A 75 -9.12 -0.08 -8.86
CA PHE A 75 -9.17 -0.59 -10.23
C PHE A 75 -8.60 0.45 -11.20
N LEU A 76 -8.17 0.00 -12.37
CA LEU A 76 -7.96 0.90 -13.51
C LEU A 76 -9.31 1.52 -13.92
N HIS A 77 -9.25 2.73 -14.50
CA HIS A 77 -10.45 3.46 -14.95
C HIS A 77 -11.07 2.84 -16.21
N ASP A 78 -10.25 2.18 -17.08
CA ASP A 78 -10.82 1.45 -18.22
C ASP A 78 -11.73 0.32 -17.69
N PRO A 79 -13.06 0.41 -17.90
CA PRO A 79 -14.01 -0.58 -17.37
C PRO A 79 -13.80 -1.99 -17.93
N ARG A 80 -13.12 -2.13 -19.06
CA ARG A 80 -12.80 -3.43 -19.66
C ARG A 80 -11.58 -4.08 -19.01
N SER A 81 -10.78 -3.30 -18.29
CA SER A 81 -9.58 -3.79 -17.61
C SER A 81 -9.94 -4.40 -16.26
N ALA A 82 -9.93 -5.73 -16.18
CA ALA A 82 -10.20 -6.47 -14.94
C ALA A 82 -8.96 -6.56 -14.07
N GLN A 83 -8.39 -5.43 -13.67
CA GLN A 83 -7.18 -5.36 -12.85
C GLN A 83 -7.08 -4.01 -12.11
N GLY A 84 -6.17 -3.97 -11.14
CA GLY A 84 -5.87 -2.78 -10.37
C GLY A 84 -4.72 -3.01 -9.42
N PHE A 85 -4.58 -2.11 -8.45
CA PHE A 85 -3.51 -2.12 -7.47
C PHE A 85 -4.06 -2.01 -6.05
N VAL A 86 -3.35 -2.62 -5.10
CA VAL A 86 -3.58 -2.50 -3.67
C VAL A 86 -2.26 -2.22 -2.97
N GLY A 87 -2.26 -1.21 -2.10
CA GLY A 87 -1.12 -0.86 -1.26
C GLY A 87 -1.19 -1.57 0.08
N SER A 88 -0.08 -2.12 0.56
CA SER A 88 0.06 -2.62 1.93
C SER A 88 0.95 -1.68 2.74
N ALA A 89 0.51 -1.36 3.98
CA ALA A 89 1.14 -0.29 4.74
C ALA A 89 2.50 -0.67 5.30
N LEU A 90 2.58 -1.73 6.08
CA LEU A 90 3.73 -1.96 6.96
C LEU A 90 5.04 -2.16 6.19
N TYR A 91 5.02 -2.97 5.16
CA TYR A 91 6.20 -3.24 4.32
C TYR A 91 6.24 -2.36 3.06
N ALA A 92 5.26 -1.45 2.90
CA ALA A 92 5.17 -0.51 1.79
C ALA A 92 5.26 -1.18 0.40
N ASN A 93 4.56 -2.29 0.24
CA ASN A 93 4.47 -3.05 -1.00
C ASN A 93 3.21 -2.69 -1.78
N VAL A 94 3.27 -2.77 -3.09
CA VAL A 94 2.09 -2.71 -3.95
C VAL A 94 1.91 -4.03 -4.68
N PHE A 95 0.68 -4.55 -4.61
CA PHE A 95 0.28 -5.75 -5.34
C PHE A 95 -0.64 -5.36 -6.49
N ARG A 96 -0.38 -5.92 -7.66
CA ARG A 96 -1.33 -5.90 -8.76
C ARG A 96 -2.31 -7.05 -8.57
N PHE A 97 -3.60 -6.78 -8.54
CA PHE A 97 -4.65 -7.81 -8.62
C PHE A 97 -5.28 -7.82 -10.02
N TYR A 98 -5.72 -8.97 -10.46
CA TYR A 98 -6.27 -9.13 -11.80
C TYR A 98 -7.13 -10.38 -11.92
N LYS A 99 -8.06 -10.37 -12.88
CA LYS A 99 -8.86 -11.54 -13.21
C LYS A 99 -8.06 -12.47 -14.13
N THR A 100 -7.97 -13.76 -13.76
CA THR A 100 -7.26 -14.76 -14.56
C THR A 100 -8.10 -15.22 -15.76
N GLY A 101 -7.47 -15.90 -16.71
CA GLY A 101 -8.19 -16.51 -17.84
C GLY A 101 -9.18 -17.62 -17.44
N LYS A 102 -9.11 -18.10 -16.19
CA LYS A 102 -10.06 -19.07 -15.62
C LYS A 102 -11.27 -18.40 -14.94
N GLY A 103 -11.24 -17.10 -14.84
CA GLY A 103 -12.31 -16.31 -14.20
C GLY A 103 -12.09 -16.00 -12.73
N ASP A 104 -11.11 -16.61 -12.07
CA ASP A 104 -10.71 -16.31 -10.71
C ASP A 104 -9.89 -15.02 -10.65
N TRP A 105 -9.72 -14.46 -9.45
CA TRP A 105 -8.84 -13.34 -9.19
C TRP A 105 -7.52 -13.81 -8.60
N SER A 106 -6.46 -13.08 -8.92
CA SER A 106 -5.12 -13.34 -8.39
C SER A 106 -4.43 -12.01 -8.06
N ALA A 107 -3.40 -12.06 -7.23
CA ALA A 107 -2.58 -10.90 -6.92
C ALA A 107 -1.11 -11.30 -6.81
N HIS A 108 -0.20 -10.39 -7.17
CA HIS A 108 1.24 -10.54 -6.94
C HIS A 108 1.89 -9.18 -6.73
N LYS A 109 2.96 -9.17 -5.97
CA LYS A 109 3.75 -7.98 -5.67
C LYS A 109 4.41 -7.45 -6.94
N VAL A 110 4.28 -6.14 -7.18
CA VAL A 110 4.85 -5.45 -8.35
C VAL A 110 5.72 -4.24 -7.96
N ILE A 111 5.53 -3.69 -6.76
CA ILE A 111 6.39 -2.62 -6.23
C ILE A 111 6.80 -3.02 -4.81
N ASP A 112 8.08 -2.79 -4.51
CA ASP A 112 8.67 -2.94 -3.20
C ASP A 112 9.39 -1.63 -2.86
N ILE A 113 9.02 -1.00 -1.74
CA ILE A 113 9.66 0.22 -1.26
C ILE A 113 10.49 -0.14 -0.04
N PRO A 114 11.81 -0.25 -0.18
CA PRO A 114 12.64 -0.73 0.91
C PRO A 114 12.65 0.24 2.10
N ALA A 115 12.75 -0.32 3.30
CA ALA A 115 13.00 0.46 4.51
C ALA A 115 14.33 1.21 4.39
N LYS A 116 14.44 2.35 5.07
CA LYS A 116 15.68 3.16 5.11
C LYS A 116 16.39 2.94 6.42
N LYS A 117 17.72 2.77 6.35
CA LYS A 117 18.57 2.77 7.54
C LYS A 117 18.64 4.18 8.13
N VAL A 118 18.34 4.28 9.41
CA VAL A 118 18.19 5.56 10.11
C VAL A 118 18.90 5.56 11.47
N GLU A 119 19.23 6.77 11.92
CA GLU A 119 19.65 7.08 13.30
C GLU A 119 18.59 7.98 13.94
N GLY A 120 18.41 7.90 15.25
CA GLY A 120 17.49 8.76 16.00
C GLY A 120 16.02 8.27 15.97
N TRP A 121 15.76 7.05 15.53
CA TRP A 121 14.44 6.41 15.57
C TRP A 121 14.47 5.14 16.45
N ALA A 122 13.31 4.62 16.81
CA ALA A 122 13.20 3.46 17.72
C ALA A 122 13.86 2.16 17.19
N LEU A 123 13.91 2.01 15.86
CA LEU A 123 14.51 0.86 15.19
C LEU A 123 15.60 1.34 14.21
N PRO A 124 16.58 0.49 13.87
CA PRO A 124 17.65 0.86 12.94
C PRO A 124 17.17 1.03 11.49
N GLU A 125 16.01 0.51 11.16
CA GLU A 125 15.37 0.63 9.86
C GLU A 125 13.95 1.19 9.99
N MET A 126 13.62 2.16 9.13
CA MET A 126 12.32 2.82 9.07
C MET A 126 11.60 2.40 7.79
N PRO A 127 10.45 1.71 7.89
CA PRO A 127 9.62 1.43 6.71
C PRO A 127 9.03 2.71 6.14
N ALA A 128 8.69 2.70 4.86
CA ALA A 128 8.04 3.86 4.24
C ALA A 128 6.62 4.09 4.79
N VAL A 129 5.91 3.05 5.16
CA VAL A 129 4.49 3.00 5.53
C VAL A 129 3.62 3.63 4.44
N LEU A 130 3.23 2.81 3.48
CA LEU A 130 2.37 3.21 2.37
C LEU A 130 0.94 3.42 2.87
N THR A 131 0.43 4.64 2.78
CA THR A 131 -0.90 5.00 3.32
C THR A 131 -1.95 5.24 2.26
N ASP A 132 -1.56 5.65 1.06
CA ASP A 132 -2.50 6.00 0.00
C ASP A 132 -1.96 5.67 -1.38
N ILE A 133 -2.87 5.30 -2.29
CA ILE A 133 -2.56 5.09 -3.70
C ILE A 133 -3.63 5.75 -4.58
N LEU A 134 -3.20 6.41 -5.65
CA LEU A 134 -4.09 7.03 -6.63
C LEU A 134 -3.63 6.67 -8.05
N MET A 135 -4.62 6.39 -8.91
CA MET A 135 -4.39 6.20 -10.35
C MET A 135 -4.60 7.51 -11.10
N SER A 136 -3.73 7.79 -12.09
CA SER A 136 -4.03 8.85 -13.06
C SER A 136 -5.26 8.49 -13.91
N MET A 137 -5.97 9.50 -14.40
CA MET A 137 -7.22 9.30 -15.16
C MET A 137 -7.01 8.56 -16.50
N ASP A 138 -5.80 8.54 -17.01
CA ASP A 138 -5.41 7.82 -18.23
C ASP A 138 -4.81 6.43 -17.96
N ASP A 139 -4.86 5.97 -16.69
CA ASP A 139 -4.33 4.68 -16.22
C ASP A 139 -2.83 4.44 -16.45
N LYS A 140 -2.05 5.53 -16.70
CA LYS A 140 -0.61 5.39 -16.97
C LYS A 140 0.27 5.53 -15.74
N TYR A 141 -0.21 6.24 -14.72
CA TYR A 141 0.59 6.52 -13.53
C TYR A 141 -0.11 6.11 -12.26
N LEU A 142 0.67 5.54 -11.35
CA LEU A 142 0.26 5.24 -9.98
C LEU A 142 1.05 6.16 -9.04
N TYR A 143 0.33 6.89 -8.20
CA TYR A 143 0.89 7.77 -7.18
C TYR A 143 0.79 7.09 -5.82
N LEU A 144 1.87 7.14 -5.05
CA LEU A 144 1.99 6.51 -3.74
C LEU A 144 2.37 7.56 -2.70
N SER A 145 1.75 7.48 -1.52
CA SER A 145 2.08 8.30 -0.35
C SER A 145 2.81 7.47 0.69
N CYS A 146 4.06 7.81 0.96
CA CYS A 146 4.94 7.14 1.92
C CYS A 146 5.04 7.97 3.20
N TRP A 147 4.23 7.64 4.20
CA TRP A 147 4.02 8.50 5.37
C TRP A 147 5.28 8.74 6.22
N LEU A 148 5.98 7.67 6.63
CA LEU A 148 7.16 7.84 7.48
C LEU A 148 8.36 8.41 6.73
N HIS A 149 8.58 7.99 5.48
CA HIS A 149 9.63 8.58 4.64
C HIS A 149 9.30 10.04 4.26
N GLY A 150 8.01 10.40 4.19
CA GLY A 150 7.55 11.74 3.87
C GLY A 150 7.67 12.08 2.39
N ASP A 151 7.58 11.10 1.51
CA ASP A 151 7.66 11.28 0.07
C ASP A 151 6.41 10.82 -0.67
N LEU A 152 6.16 11.48 -1.79
CA LEU A 152 5.24 11.04 -2.83
C LEU A 152 6.04 10.40 -3.95
N ARG A 153 5.56 9.29 -4.48
CA ARG A 153 6.17 8.58 -5.61
C ARG A 153 5.21 8.45 -6.75
N GLN A 154 5.73 8.61 -7.97
CA GLN A 154 5.02 8.36 -9.21
C GLN A 154 5.66 7.19 -9.94
N TYR A 155 4.85 6.18 -10.25
CA TYR A 155 5.25 5.04 -11.05
C TYR A 155 4.52 5.05 -12.38
N ASP A 156 5.25 4.84 -13.49
CA ASP A 156 4.68 4.48 -14.78
C ASP A 156 4.20 3.04 -14.70
N VAL A 157 2.90 2.84 -14.88
CA VAL A 157 2.21 1.55 -14.87
C VAL A 157 1.59 1.20 -16.22
N SER A 158 2.08 1.80 -17.31
CA SER A 158 1.67 1.45 -18.68
C SER A 158 1.88 -0.05 -18.95
N ASP A 159 2.92 -0.66 -18.37
CA ASP A 159 2.99 -2.09 -18.13
C ASP A 159 2.69 -2.36 -16.65
N PRO A 160 1.46 -2.79 -16.31
CA PRO A 160 1.06 -2.97 -14.91
C PRO A 160 1.75 -4.15 -14.20
N LYS A 161 2.49 -4.97 -14.93
CA LYS A 161 3.30 -6.07 -14.38
C LYS A 161 4.69 -5.60 -13.94
N ASN A 162 5.20 -4.52 -14.56
CA ASN A 162 6.55 -3.99 -14.36
C ASN A 162 6.52 -2.47 -14.16
N PRO A 163 5.92 -1.96 -13.06
CA PRO A 163 5.92 -0.53 -12.73
C PRO A 163 7.32 0.04 -12.65
N ARG A 164 7.51 1.27 -13.15
CA ARG A 164 8.80 1.96 -13.12
C ARG A 164 8.67 3.29 -12.37
N LEU A 165 9.51 3.51 -11.37
CA LEU A 165 9.57 4.79 -10.67
C LEU A 165 10.01 5.89 -11.67
N THR A 166 9.18 6.93 -11.81
CA THR A 166 9.41 8.05 -12.74
C THR A 166 9.51 9.40 -12.05
N GLY A 167 9.07 9.49 -10.79
CA GLY A 167 9.16 10.71 -10.01
C GLY A 167 9.09 10.42 -8.51
N GLN A 168 9.77 11.26 -7.74
CA GLN A 168 9.76 11.23 -6.27
C GLN A 168 9.90 12.64 -5.74
N LEU A 169 9.09 12.99 -4.74
CA LEU A 169 9.12 14.29 -4.10
C LEU A 169 9.03 14.13 -2.59
N PHE A 170 10.05 14.60 -1.87
CA PHE A 170 10.03 14.64 -0.41
C PHE A 170 9.31 15.90 0.07
N LEU A 171 8.30 15.73 0.92
CA LEU A 171 7.47 16.79 1.47
C LEU A 171 7.69 16.99 2.98
N GLY A 172 8.19 15.96 3.68
CA GLY A 172 8.31 15.98 5.13
C GLY A 172 8.38 14.57 5.70
N GLY A 173 7.49 14.23 6.64
CA GLY A 173 7.48 12.93 7.33
C GLY A 173 8.37 12.92 8.56
N CYS A 174 8.86 11.73 8.95
CA CYS A 174 9.69 11.59 10.16
C CYS A 174 11.18 11.83 9.91
N ILE A 175 11.63 11.80 8.66
CA ILE A 175 13.03 11.98 8.29
C ILE A 175 13.34 13.49 8.17
N THR A 176 13.33 14.19 9.30
CA THR A 176 13.61 15.64 9.37
C THR A 176 14.47 15.97 10.58
N LYS A 177 15.11 17.14 10.56
CA LYS A 177 15.88 17.65 11.71
C LYS A 177 15.03 17.81 12.97
N GLU A 178 13.77 18.22 12.79
CA GLU A 178 12.85 18.48 13.89
C GLU A 178 12.47 17.19 14.63
N PHE A 179 12.31 16.08 13.90
CA PHE A 179 12.08 14.77 14.50
C PHE A 179 13.38 14.06 14.94
N GLY A 180 14.55 14.61 14.59
CA GLY A 180 15.85 14.04 14.96
C GLY A 180 16.21 12.74 14.23
N VAL A 181 15.44 12.35 13.20
CA VAL A 181 15.68 11.12 12.43
C VAL A 181 16.51 11.44 11.19
N LYS A 182 17.66 10.75 11.07
CA LYS A 182 18.62 10.94 9.98
C LYS A 182 18.81 9.64 9.20
N VAL A 183 18.71 9.71 7.88
CA VAL A 183 19.06 8.60 6.98
C VAL A 183 20.59 8.49 6.82
N THR A 184 21.11 7.29 6.94
CA THR A 184 22.57 7.06 6.91
C THR A 184 23.12 6.78 5.51
N GLU A 185 22.35 6.16 4.63
CA GLU A 185 22.81 5.67 3.33
C GLU A 185 22.23 6.42 2.10
N ASP A 186 21.15 7.19 2.27
CA ASP A 186 20.51 7.91 1.16
C ASP A 186 21.19 9.28 0.94
N LYS A 187 21.84 9.44 -0.22
CA LYS A 187 22.57 10.66 -0.56
C LYS A 187 21.66 11.87 -0.79
N GLU A 188 20.46 11.64 -1.33
CA GLU A 188 19.50 12.71 -1.64
C GLU A 188 18.91 13.28 -0.35
N LEU A 189 18.46 12.42 0.55
CA LEU A 189 17.91 12.84 1.84
C LEU A 189 18.96 13.49 2.75
N LYS A 190 20.24 13.15 2.63
CA LYS A 190 21.32 13.88 3.32
C LYS A 190 21.36 15.35 2.94
N VAL A 191 21.06 15.70 1.69
CA VAL A 191 21.00 17.08 1.21
C VAL A 191 19.75 17.78 1.76
N TYR A 192 18.58 17.14 1.74
CA TYR A 192 17.34 17.67 2.32
C TYR A 192 17.47 17.90 3.82
N TRP A 193 18.09 16.97 4.55
CA TRP A 193 18.31 17.09 5.98
C TRP A 193 19.21 18.28 6.35
N SER A 194 20.09 18.73 5.46
CA SER A 194 20.97 19.89 5.67
C SER A 194 20.34 21.24 5.33
N ARG A 195 19.20 21.28 4.63
CA ARG A 195 18.50 22.53 4.26
C ARG A 195 17.51 22.92 5.35
N PRO A 196 17.45 24.21 5.75
CA PRO A 196 16.32 24.70 6.54
C PRO A 196 15.07 24.61 5.68
N LEU A 197 13.95 24.20 6.28
CA LEU A 197 12.63 24.36 5.66
C LEU A 197 12.39 25.86 5.51
N THR A 198 12.37 26.37 4.28
CA THR A 198 11.99 27.73 3.94
C THR A 198 10.48 27.81 3.77
#